data_1b61eb38558682c2b8cba46651e667b8
#
_entry.id   1b61eb38558682c2b8cba46651e667b8
#
_cell.length_a   1.000
_cell.length_b   1.000
_cell.length_c   1.000
_cell.angle_alpha   90.00
_cell.angle_beta   90.00
_cell.angle_gamma   90.00
#
_symmetry.space_group_name_H-M   'P 1'
#
loop_
_entity.id
_entity.type
_entity.pdbx_description
1 polymer ?
#
loop_
_entity_poly.entity_id
_entity_poly.type
_entity_poly.pdbx_seq_one_letter_code
_entity_poly.pdbx_strand_id
1 'polypeptide(L)'
;IKTMLPMVIAEELDVAWENVRIEQAPLDAAKYGQQFAGGSRATPFNYDPLRRVGAAGRQMLVAAAAQSWNVAPADCSTAPGVVYHRESGRSLGYGALAAKAASTPVPDLGKVALKDPKTFKIIGQPIPGVDNAKVVSGQPLFGIDVTLPGMLHAVFHKCPVFGGKVRSANIDTLKALP
;
A
#
# COMPACT_ATOMS: atom_id res chain seq x y z
N ILE A 1 6.48 -1.34 6.29
CA ILE A 1 5.32 -1.91 5.56
C ILE A 1 4.61 -0.79 4.82
N LYS A 2 4.12 0.23 5.48
CA LYS A 2 3.37 1.35 4.91
C LYS A 2 4.09 2.05 3.73
N THR A 3 5.41 2.11 3.74
CA THR A 3 6.22 2.62 2.63
C THR A 3 6.46 1.55 1.57
N MET A 4 6.90 0.36 1.98
CA MET A 4 7.40 -0.67 1.09
C MET A 4 6.31 -1.26 0.17
N LEU A 5 5.10 -1.54 0.69
CA LEU A 5 4.04 -2.14 -0.13
C LEU A 5 3.64 -1.24 -1.32
N PRO A 6 3.39 0.07 -1.13
CA PRO A 6 3.13 0.97 -2.25
C PRO A 6 4.31 1.13 -3.22
N MET A 7 5.57 1.07 -2.73
CA MET A 7 6.74 1.12 -3.61
C MET A 7 6.75 0.00 -4.64
N VAL A 8 6.39 -1.21 -4.22
CA VAL A 8 6.35 -2.39 -5.10
C VAL A 8 5.31 -2.21 -6.21
N ILE A 9 4.14 -1.69 -5.86
CA ILE A 9 3.08 -1.40 -6.85
C ILE A 9 3.51 -0.27 -7.78
N ALA A 10 4.01 0.84 -7.23
CA ALA A 10 4.42 2.02 -7.99
C ALA A 10 5.54 1.72 -9.00
N GLU A 11 6.51 0.88 -8.60
CA GLU A 11 7.57 0.42 -9.50
C GLU A 11 7.00 -0.27 -10.73
N GLU A 12 6.17 -1.28 -10.53
CA GLU A 12 5.61 -2.07 -11.65
C GLU A 12 4.55 -1.29 -12.45
N LEU A 13 3.80 -0.43 -11.80
CA LEU A 13 2.83 0.45 -12.47
C LEU A 13 3.53 1.55 -13.29
N ASP A 14 4.80 1.81 -13.03
CA ASP A 14 5.59 2.87 -13.66
C ASP A 14 5.05 4.27 -13.32
N VAL A 15 4.88 4.55 -12.02
CA VAL A 15 4.45 5.84 -11.48
C VAL A 15 5.60 6.43 -10.68
N ALA A 16 5.84 7.74 -10.81
CA ALA A 16 6.83 8.43 -10.01
C ALA A 16 6.45 8.42 -8.53
N TRP A 17 7.42 8.17 -7.64
CA TRP A 17 7.16 8.00 -6.21
C TRP A 17 6.53 9.24 -5.56
N GLU A 18 6.89 10.42 -5.99
CA GLU A 18 6.33 11.69 -5.51
C GLU A 18 4.82 11.84 -5.79
N ASN A 19 4.28 11.07 -6.75
CA ASN A 19 2.86 11.06 -7.09
C ASN A 19 2.07 10.00 -6.32
N VAL A 20 2.71 9.21 -5.46
CA VAL A 20 2.06 8.16 -4.68
C VAL A 20 1.47 8.74 -3.39
N ARG A 21 0.16 8.60 -3.22
CA ARG A 21 -0.53 8.91 -1.96
C ARG A 21 -0.86 7.62 -1.23
N ILE A 22 -0.58 7.60 0.07
CA ILE A 22 -0.73 6.40 0.89
C ILE A 22 -1.77 6.65 1.97
N GLU A 23 -2.80 5.84 1.97
CA GLU A 23 -3.84 5.83 3.00
C GLU A 23 -3.81 4.50 3.74
N GLN A 24 -3.90 4.55 5.06
CA GLN A 24 -3.99 3.35 5.88
C GLN A 24 -5.42 2.83 5.86
N ALA A 25 -5.61 1.63 5.31
CA ALA A 25 -6.91 0.96 5.38
C ALA A 25 -7.28 0.60 6.83
N PRO A 26 -8.56 0.66 7.20
CA PRO A 26 -9.03 0.12 8.48
C PRO A 26 -8.84 -1.40 8.52
N LEU A 27 -8.92 -1.97 9.72
CA LEU A 27 -8.90 -3.43 9.88
C LEU A 27 -10.24 -4.00 9.37
N ASP A 28 -10.19 -4.68 8.25
CA ASP A 28 -11.33 -5.37 7.66
C ASP A 28 -10.84 -6.59 6.86
N ALA A 29 -10.80 -7.73 7.54
CA ALA A 29 -10.32 -8.98 6.95
C ALA A 29 -11.25 -9.53 5.85
N ALA A 30 -12.53 -9.19 5.88
CA ALA A 30 -13.48 -9.60 4.84
C ALA A 30 -13.21 -8.88 3.51
N LYS A 31 -12.84 -7.59 3.59
CA LYS A 31 -12.57 -6.74 2.43
C LYS A 31 -11.14 -6.87 1.91
N TYR A 32 -10.16 -6.89 2.81
CA TYR A 32 -8.74 -6.79 2.46
C TYR A 32 -7.95 -8.10 2.65
N GLY A 33 -8.61 -9.17 3.10
CA GLY A 33 -7.92 -10.41 3.44
C GLY A 33 -7.07 -10.28 4.70
N GLN A 34 -6.03 -11.07 4.81
CA GLN A 34 -5.19 -11.10 6.01
C GLN A 34 -4.30 -9.85 6.09
N GLN A 35 -4.61 -8.95 7.02
CA GLN A 35 -3.83 -7.76 7.34
C GLN A 35 -2.86 -8.05 8.48
N PHE A 36 -1.77 -8.78 8.20
CA PHE A 36 -0.82 -9.23 9.20
C PHE A 36 0.59 -8.69 8.94
N ALA A 37 1.24 -8.27 10.02
CA ALA A 37 2.64 -7.86 10.03
C ALA A 37 3.35 -8.49 11.23
N GLY A 38 4.26 -9.42 10.98
CA GLY A 38 5.03 -10.09 12.02
C GLY A 38 6.05 -11.06 11.43
N GLY A 39 7.04 -11.45 12.22
CA GLY A 39 8.06 -12.42 11.85
C GLY A 39 8.86 -12.06 10.60
N SER A 40 9.02 -10.78 10.27
CA SER A 40 9.69 -10.27 9.05
C SER A 40 9.11 -10.81 7.73
N ARG A 41 7.83 -11.24 7.74
CA ARG A 41 7.20 -11.92 6.60
C ARG A 41 6.41 -10.98 5.68
N ALA A 42 6.18 -9.74 6.07
CA ALA A 42 5.36 -8.81 5.30
C ALA A 42 5.90 -8.59 3.88
N THR A 43 7.21 -8.39 3.71
CA THR A 43 7.82 -8.24 2.38
C THR A 43 7.78 -9.53 1.57
N PRO A 44 8.29 -10.67 2.05
CA PRO A 44 8.28 -11.90 1.26
C PRO A 44 6.89 -12.32 0.77
N PHE A 45 5.86 -12.15 1.60
CA PHE A 45 4.51 -12.57 1.24
C PHE A 45 3.83 -11.66 0.23
N ASN A 46 4.15 -10.39 0.25
CA ASN A 46 3.46 -9.40 -0.58
C ASN A 46 4.26 -8.98 -1.82
N TYR A 47 5.55 -9.28 -1.89
CA TYR A 47 6.42 -8.77 -2.94
C TYR A 47 5.96 -9.18 -4.35
N ASP A 48 5.88 -10.46 -4.63
CA ASP A 48 5.46 -10.95 -5.94
C ASP A 48 3.98 -10.66 -6.26
N PRO A 49 3.02 -10.89 -5.35
CA PRO A 49 1.62 -10.52 -5.60
C PRO A 49 1.43 -9.04 -5.94
N LEU A 50 2.08 -8.13 -5.22
CA LEU A 50 1.93 -6.69 -5.46
C LEU A 50 2.65 -6.23 -6.73
N ARG A 51 3.78 -6.85 -7.11
CA ARG A 51 4.39 -6.65 -8.42
C ARG A 51 3.42 -6.98 -9.54
N ARG A 52 2.74 -8.13 -9.44
CA ARG A 52 1.77 -8.57 -10.45
C ARG A 52 0.58 -7.63 -10.55
N VAL A 53 0.07 -7.13 -9.45
CA VAL A 53 -1.00 -6.12 -9.43
C VAL A 53 -0.55 -4.82 -10.12
N GLY A 54 0.63 -4.30 -9.81
CA GLY A 54 1.19 -3.12 -10.46
C GLY A 54 1.39 -3.31 -11.97
N ALA A 55 1.95 -4.46 -12.37
CA ALA A 55 2.16 -4.82 -13.78
C ALA A 55 0.82 -4.97 -14.54
N ALA A 56 -0.19 -5.57 -13.92
CA ALA A 56 -1.53 -5.69 -14.49
C ALA A 56 -2.15 -4.32 -14.76
N GLY A 57 -2.07 -3.41 -13.78
CA GLY A 57 -2.54 -2.02 -13.95
C GLY A 57 -1.84 -1.31 -15.10
N ARG A 58 -0.51 -1.45 -15.20
CA ARG A 58 0.25 -0.92 -16.34
C ARG A 58 -0.20 -1.50 -17.67
N GLN A 59 -0.40 -2.81 -17.75
CA GLN A 59 -0.87 -3.49 -18.97
C GLN A 59 -2.25 -2.99 -19.38
N MET A 60 -3.18 -2.77 -18.44
CA MET A 60 -4.50 -2.23 -18.74
C MET A 60 -4.43 -0.79 -19.28
N LEU A 61 -3.56 0.06 -18.71
CA LEU A 61 -3.33 1.42 -19.20
C LEU A 61 -2.73 1.44 -20.61
N VAL A 62 -1.76 0.58 -20.88
CA VAL A 62 -1.18 0.40 -22.20
C VAL A 62 -2.24 -0.07 -23.21
N ALA A 63 -3.07 -1.04 -22.85
CA ALA A 63 -4.17 -1.52 -23.69
C ALA A 63 -5.17 -0.41 -24.02
N ALA A 64 -5.55 0.40 -23.02
CA ALA A 64 -6.45 1.54 -23.19
C ALA A 64 -5.88 2.60 -24.16
N ALA A 65 -4.60 2.92 -24.05
CA ALA A 65 -3.91 3.83 -24.95
C ALA A 65 -3.83 3.27 -26.36
N ALA A 66 -3.40 2.02 -26.52
CA ALA A 66 -3.30 1.32 -27.80
C ALA A 66 -4.65 1.29 -28.55
N GLN A 67 -5.73 0.97 -27.84
CA GLN A 67 -7.09 1.05 -28.38
C GLN A 67 -7.49 2.48 -28.81
N SER A 68 -7.09 3.49 -28.02
CA SER A 68 -7.40 4.88 -28.36
C SER A 68 -6.68 5.36 -29.60
N TRP A 69 -5.53 4.80 -29.89
CA TRP A 69 -4.70 5.15 -31.04
C TRP A 69 -4.84 4.20 -32.23
N ASN A 70 -5.57 3.10 -32.05
CA ASN A 70 -5.70 2.01 -33.03
C ASN A 70 -4.33 1.44 -33.44
N VAL A 71 -3.51 1.08 -32.43
CA VAL A 71 -2.16 0.51 -32.61
C VAL A 71 -2.01 -0.75 -31.76
N ALA A 72 -0.95 -1.53 -32.01
CA ALA A 72 -0.67 -2.70 -31.17
C ALA A 72 -0.12 -2.27 -29.78
N PRO A 73 -0.52 -2.91 -28.67
CA PRO A 73 0.04 -2.63 -27.36
C PRO A 73 1.57 -2.78 -27.30
N ALA A 74 2.15 -3.66 -28.12
CA ALA A 74 3.59 -3.88 -28.20
C ALA A 74 4.37 -2.65 -28.72
N ASP A 75 3.72 -1.75 -29.45
CA ASP A 75 4.32 -0.52 -29.99
C ASP A 75 4.30 0.61 -28.94
N CYS A 76 3.66 0.35 -27.80
CA CYS A 76 3.57 1.29 -26.69
C CYS A 76 4.63 1.00 -25.62
N SER A 77 5.06 2.05 -24.95
CA SER A 77 5.95 2.00 -23.80
C SER A 77 5.41 2.89 -22.69
N THR A 78 5.91 2.73 -21.47
CA THR A 78 5.56 3.57 -20.34
C THR A 78 6.76 4.36 -19.82
N ALA A 79 6.50 5.54 -19.31
CA ALA A 79 7.38 6.30 -18.45
C ALA A 79 6.54 6.77 -17.25
N PRO A 80 7.11 7.40 -16.22
CA PRO A 80 6.36 7.71 -15.01
C PRO A 80 5.01 8.38 -15.25
N GLY A 81 3.92 7.62 -15.12
CA GLY A 81 2.54 8.10 -15.25
C GLY A 81 2.02 8.36 -16.66
N VAL A 82 2.74 7.94 -17.70
CA VAL A 82 2.40 8.22 -19.11
C VAL A 82 2.60 6.98 -19.98
N VAL A 83 1.72 6.76 -20.94
CA VAL A 83 1.90 5.81 -22.04
C VAL A 83 2.33 6.55 -23.31
N TYR A 84 3.29 6.01 -24.04
CA TYR A 84 3.84 6.55 -25.29
C TYR A 84 3.68 5.55 -26.43
N HIS A 85 3.33 6.03 -27.61
CA HIS A 85 3.44 5.26 -28.84
C HIS A 85 4.73 5.67 -29.57
N ARG A 86 5.63 4.71 -29.78
CA ARG A 86 7.01 4.96 -30.25
C ARG A 86 7.07 5.61 -31.61
N GLU A 87 6.31 5.09 -32.59
CA GLU A 87 6.39 5.56 -33.97
C GLU A 87 5.80 6.95 -34.18
N SER A 88 4.63 7.24 -33.57
CA SER A 88 3.95 8.51 -33.80
C SER A 88 4.28 9.60 -32.78
N GLY A 89 5.04 9.30 -31.75
CA GLY A 89 5.35 10.22 -30.64
C GLY A 89 4.14 10.64 -29.79
N ARG A 90 2.95 10.03 -30.01
CA ARG A 90 1.75 10.31 -29.20
C ARG A 90 1.96 9.84 -27.77
N SER A 91 1.37 10.57 -26.83
CA SER A 91 1.41 10.22 -25.43
C SER A 91 0.08 10.53 -24.72
N LEU A 92 -0.25 9.75 -23.69
CA LEU A 92 -1.40 9.98 -22.80
C LEU A 92 -1.02 9.70 -21.36
N GLY A 93 -1.35 10.62 -20.47
CA GLY A 93 -1.19 10.43 -19.03
C GLY A 93 -2.16 9.38 -18.49
N TYR A 94 -1.76 8.69 -17.43
CA TYR A 94 -2.57 7.63 -16.80
C TYR A 94 -3.94 8.14 -16.34
N GLY A 95 -4.04 9.40 -15.85
CA GLY A 95 -5.31 9.98 -15.46
C GLY A 95 -6.33 10.04 -16.61
N ALA A 96 -5.89 10.38 -17.82
CA ALA A 96 -6.75 10.39 -19.01
C ALA A 96 -7.16 8.98 -19.48
N LEU A 97 -6.39 7.97 -19.12
CA LEU A 97 -6.62 6.58 -19.50
C LEU A 97 -7.41 5.79 -18.45
N ALA A 98 -7.49 6.27 -17.21
CA ALA A 98 -8.00 5.50 -16.07
C ALA A 98 -9.41 4.94 -16.29
N ALA A 99 -10.34 5.75 -16.76
CA ALA A 99 -11.72 5.32 -16.99
C ALA A 99 -11.80 4.24 -18.09
N LYS A 100 -11.05 4.41 -19.17
CA LYS A 100 -11.00 3.43 -20.24
C LYS A 100 -10.28 2.16 -19.83
N ALA A 101 -9.18 2.27 -19.10
CA ALA A 101 -8.47 1.12 -18.54
C ALA A 101 -9.36 0.29 -17.61
N ALA A 102 -10.16 0.95 -16.76
CA ALA A 102 -11.09 0.26 -15.86
C ALA A 102 -12.17 -0.55 -16.59
N SER A 103 -12.48 -0.23 -17.84
CA SER A 103 -13.40 -1.00 -18.68
C SER A 103 -12.75 -2.15 -19.45
N THR A 104 -11.43 -2.28 -19.39
CA THR A 104 -10.73 -3.41 -20.03
C THR A 104 -10.74 -4.65 -19.11
N PRO A 105 -10.70 -5.87 -19.68
CA PRO A 105 -10.58 -7.07 -18.85
C PRO A 105 -9.29 -7.06 -18.03
N VAL A 106 -9.40 -7.46 -16.78
CA VAL A 106 -8.23 -7.63 -15.90
C VAL A 106 -7.38 -8.79 -16.45
N PRO A 107 -6.09 -8.59 -16.70
CA PRO A 107 -5.23 -9.67 -17.20
C PRO A 107 -4.99 -10.74 -16.14
N ASP A 108 -4.66 -11.95 -16.60
CA ASP A 108 -4.24 -13.04 -15.72
C ASP A 108 -2.94 -12.64 -14.99
N LEU A 109 -3.04 -12.45 -13.67
CA LEU A 109 -1.91 -12.03 -12.85
C LEU A 109 -0.72 -13.01 -12.92
N GLY A 110 -0.96 -14.28 -13.22
CA GLY A 110 0.09 -15.28 -13.40
C GLY A 110 0.92 -15.08 -14.66
N LYS A 111 0.39 -14.33 -15.64
CA LYS A 111 0.99 -14.16 -16.97
C LYS A 111 1.47 -12.74 -17.26
N VAL A 112 1.24 -11.79 -16.38
CA VAL A 112 1.70 -10.41 -16.58
C VAL A 112 3.22 -10.33 -16.62
N ALA A 113 3.75 -9.52 -17.55
CA ALA A 113 5.18 -9.27 -17.67
C ALA A 113 5.65 -8.31 -16.58
N LEU A 114 6.51 -8.78 -15.69
CA LEU A 114 7.15 -7.97 -14.65
C LEU A 114 8.36 -7.22 -15.21
N LYS A 115 8.68 -6.07 -14.62
CA LYS A 115 9.93 -5.35 -14.93
C LYS A 115 11.16 -6.17 -14.54
N ASP A 116 12.22 -6.04 -15.32
CA ASP A 116 13.54 -6.53 -14.93
C ASP A 116 14.03 -5.72 -13.70
N PRO A 117 14.45 -6.36 -12.61
CA PRO A 117 15.01 -5.66 -11.45
C PRO A 117 16.14 -4.68 -11.76
N LYS A 118 16.88 -4.90 -12.83
CA LYS A 118 17.93 -3.98 -13.31
C LYS A 118 17.39 -2.63 -13.78
N THR A 119 16.10 -2.56 -14.06
CA THR A 119 15.43 -1.33 -14.54
C THR A 119 14.65 -0.60 -13.45
N PHE A 120 14.73 -1.06 -12.21
CA PHE A 120 14.02 -0.45 -11.09
C PHE A 120 14.49 0.98 -10.83
N LYS A 121 13.52 1.85 -10.55
CA LYS A 121 13.73 3.27 -10.27
C LYS A 121 13.33 3.65 -8.84
N ILE A 122 12.49 2.85 -8.20
CA ILE A 122 11.96 3.07 -6.85
C ILE A 122 12.53 2.02 -5.88
N ILE A 123 12.39 0.74 -6.23
CA ILE A 123 12.90 -0.36 -5.42
C ILE A 123 14.43 -0.33 -5.42
N GLY A 124 15.02 -0.41 -4.23
CA GLY A 124 16.48 -0.34 -4.05
C GLY A 124 17.03 1.08 -3.92
N GLN A 125 16.19 2.11 -4.05
CA GLN A 125 16.61 3.50 -3.81
C GLN A 125 16.45 3.89 -2.34
N PRO A 126 17.25 4.86 -1.83
CA PRO A 126 17.21 5.30 -0.43
C PRO A 126 15.98 6.21 -0.17
N ILE A 127 14.78 5.63 -0.26
CA ILE A 127 13.53 6.33 -0.02
C ILE A 127 13.21 6.30 1.48
N PRO A 128 13.03 7.45 2.14
CA PRO A 128 12.69 7.51 3.56
C PRO A 128 11.29 6.94 3.83
N GLY A 129 11.07 6.44 5.04
CA GLY A 129 9.74 6.00 5.47
C GLY A 129 8.74 7.15 5.45
N VAL A 130 7.54 6.90 4.92
CA VAL A 130 6.50 7.93 4.70
C VAL A 130 6.03 8.64 5.96
N ASP A 131 6.20 8.02 7.12
CA ASP A 131 5.85 8.61 8.42
C ASP A 131 7.08 9.15 9.18
N ASN A 132 8.30 9.04 8.65
CA ASN A 132 9.51 9.42 9.39
C ASN A 132 9.47 10.86 9.91
N ALA A 133 9.05 11.82 9.09
CA ALA A 133 8.95 13.22 9.52
C ALA A 133 7.98 13.39 10.70
N LYS A 134 6.86 12.68 10.67
CA LYS A 134 5.87 12.71 11.77
C LYS A 134 6.40 12.07 13.04
N VAL A 135 7.09 10.93 12.91
CA VAL A 135 7.70 10.21 14.04
C VAL A 135 8.73 11.09 14.76
N VAL A 136 9.66 11.68 14.01
CA VAL A 136 10.73 12.49 14.61
C VAL A 136 10.25 13.84 15.15
N SER A 137 9.10 14.32 14.71
CA SER A 137 8.47 15.55 15.24
C SER A 137 7.46 15.28 16.35
N GLY A 138 7.28 14.03 16.78
CA GLY A 138 6.35 13.67 17.87
C GLY A 138 4.87 13.83 17.50
N GLN A 139 4.52 13.78 16.22
CA GLN A 139 3.11 13.84 15.82
C GLN A 139 2.36 12.54 16.21
N PRO A 140 1.10 12.63 16.64
CA PRO A 140 0.32 11.47 17.06
C PRO A 140 0.07 10.52 15.87
N LEU A 141 0.56 9.28 15.97
CA LEU A 141 0.49 8.26 14.93
C LEU A 141 0.07 6.88 15.44
N PHE A 142 0.15 6.65 16.74
CA PHE A 142 0.01 5.34 17.34
C PHE A 142 -1.29 5.24 18.14
N GLY A 143 -1.73 4.02 18.44
CA GLY A 143 -2.92 3.80 19.25
C GLY A 143 -2.90 4.48 20.62
N ILE A 144 -1.71 4.60 21.22
CA ILE A 144 -1.54 5.32 22.51
C ILE A 144 -1.79 6.83 22.39
N ASP A 145 -1.66 7.38 21.18
CA ASP A 145 -1.86 8.82 20.93
C ASP A 145 -3.33 9.18 20.67
N VAL A 146 -4.20 8.17 20.55
CA VAL A 146 -5.62 8.38 20.27
C VAL A 146 -6.32 8.96 21.50
N THR A 147 -7.01 10.07 21.30
CA THR A 147 -7.87 10.71 22.30
C THR A 147 -9.28 10.89 21.75
N LEU A 148 -10.30 10.51 22.52
CA LEU A 148 -11.69 10.64 22.18
C LEU A 148 -12.43 11.39 23.28
N PRO A 149 -13.49 12.17 22.95
CA PRO A 149 -14.31 12.79 23.99
C PRO A 149 -14.89 11.74 24.95
N GLY A 150 -14.69 11.94 26.25
CA GLY A 150 -15.13 10.99 27.29
C GLY A 150 -14.36 9.68 27.35
N MET A 151 -13.16 9.61 26.73
CA MET A 151 -12.32 8.41 26.80
C MET A 151 -11.89 8.10 28.21
N LEU A 152 -12.10 6.86 28.64
CA LEU A 152 -11.61 6.34 29.91
C LEU A 152 -10.24 5.71 29.70
N HIS A 153 -9.35 5.92 30.67
CA HIS A 153 -8.04 5.28 30.70
C HIS A 153 -8.08 4.07 31.63
N ALA A 154 -7.49 2.96 31.17
CA ALA A 154 -7.43 1.73 31.95
C ALA A 154 -6.01 1.16 31.93
N VAL A 155 -5.63 0.58 33.08
CA VAL A 155 -4.38 -0.18 33.20
C VAL A 155 -4.72 -1.65 33.33
N PHE A 156 -4.13 -2.48 32.51
CA PHE A 156 -4.26 -3.93 32.58
C PHE A 156 -3.14 -4.52 33.44
N HIS A 157 -3.49 -5.11 34.58
CA HIS A 157 -2.55 -5.82 35.43
C HIS A 157 -2.69 -7.32 35.22
N LYS A 158 -1.69 -7.92 34.59
CA LYS A 158 -1.67 -9.35 34.28
C LYS A 158 -1.21 -10.16 35.48
N CYS A 159 -1.92 -11.27 35.78
CA CYS A 159 -1.45 -12.23 36.77
C CYS A 159 -0.09 -12.83 36.37
N PRO A 160 0.91 -12.89 37.24
CA PRO A 160 2.24 -13.42 36.92
C PRO A 160 2.27 -14.94 36.69
N VAL A 161 1.23 -15.65 37.10
CA VAL A 161 1.12 -17.10 36.94
C VAL A 161 -0.07 -17.48 36.06
N PHE A 162 0.06 -18.53 35.25
CA PHE A 162 -1.04 -19.06 34.47
C PHE A 162 -2.15 -19.63 35.35
N GLY A 163 -3.40 -19.38 34.96
CA GLY A 163 -4.57 -19.87 35.71
C GLY A 163 -4.85 -19.14 37.01
N GLY A 164 -4.09 -18.10 37.33
CA GLY A 164 -4.35 -17.25 38.50
C GLY A 164 -5.71 -16.57 38.41
N LYS A 165 -6.35 -16.41 39.59
CA LYS A 165 -7.65 -15.73 39.71
C LYS A 165 -7.52 -14.55 40.66
N VAL A 166 -8.28 -13.48 40.39
CA VAL A 166 -8.39 -12.34 41.28
C VAL A 166 -9.09 -12.79 42.59
N ARG A 167 -8.44 -12.60 43.71
CA ARG A 167 -9.04 -12.87 45.04
C ARG A 167 -9.73 -11.65 45.61
N SER A 168 -9.11 -10.49 45.48
CA SER A 168 -9.64 -9.21 45.93
C SER A 168 -9.09 -8.08 45.09
N ALA A 169 -9.78 -6.97 45.05
CA ALA A 169 -9.33 -5.72 44.41
C ALA A 169 -9.87 -4.53 45.22
N ASN A 170 -9.13 -3.44 45.24
CA ASN A 170 -9.50 -2.18 45.89
C ASN A 170 -10.41 -1.32 45.00
N ILE A 171 -11.52 -1.90 44.56
CA ILE A 171 -12.41 -1.30 43.53
C ILE A 171 -12.92 0.08 43.94
N ASP A 172 -13.29 0.25 45.25
CA ASP A 172 -13.83 1.52 45.72
C ASP A 172 -12.77 2.64 45.68
N THR A 173 -11.52 2.30 45.99
CA THR A 173 -10.39 3.25 45.85
C THR A 173 -10.18 3.60 44.37
N LEU A 174 -10.26 2.63 43.46
CA LEU A 174 -10.09 2.87 42.03
C LEU A 174 -11.21 3.73 41.45
N LYS A 175 -12.46 3.52 41.87
CA LYS A 175 -13.61 4.35 41.46
C LYS A 175 -13.56 5.79 41.95
N ALA A 176 -12.82 6.04 43.02
CA ALA A 176 -12.63 7.38 43.58
C ALA A 176 -11.50 8.18 42.88
N LEU A 177 -10.75 7.56 41.97
CA LEU A 177 -9.77 8.27 41.17
C LEU A 177 -10.46 9.21 40.16
N PRO A 178 -9.86 10.40 39.90
CA PRO A 178 -10.41 11.34 38.93
C PRO A 178 -10.46 10.82 37.53
#